data_709aada8da464422ba589d11bad05329
#
_entry.id   709aada8da464422ba589d11bad05329
#
_cell.length_a   1.000
_cell.length_b   1.000
_cell.length_c   1.000
_cell.angle_alpha   90.00
_cell.angle_beta   90.00
_cell.angle_gamma   90.00
#
_symmetry.space_group_name_H-M   'P 1'
#
loop_
_entity.id
_entity.type
_entity.pdbx_description
1 polymer ?
#
loop_
_entity_poly.entity_id
_entity_poly.type
_entity_poly.pdbx_seq_one_letter_code
_entity_poly.pdbx_strand_id
1 'polypeptide(L)'
;MKEEKPISVEKVQIKEQLDTVFGIREEVFVIEQEVDPSEEYDEFEDISLHFLAKSDGEPAGTARWRFTDKGVKLERFAVLKSKRGKGVGYALVNAVIEDIKLNPDAKGKKLYLHAQLDAMPLYAKFGFRQVGDMFEECNIKHFKMELYL
;
A
#
# COMPACT_ATOMS: atom_id res chain seq x y z
N MET A 1 -0.35 -14.21 -31.25
CA MET A 1 -1.05 -13.29 -30.34
C MET A 1 -0.35 -13.34 -29.00
N LYS A 2 -0.01 -12.20 -28.49
CA LYS A 2 0.73 -12.11 -27.23
C LYS A 2 -0.27 -12.03 -26.08
N GLU A 3 -0.29 -13.04 -25.24
CA GLU A 3 -1.10 -12.97 -24.03
C GLU A 3 -0.41 -12.03 -23.04
N GLU A 4 -1.12 -11.03 -22.59
CA GLU A 4 -0.67 -10.24 -21.47
C GLU A 4 -0.85 -11.05 -20.19
N LYS A 5 0.23 -11.26 -19.47
CA LYS A 5 0.13 -11.86 -18.15
C LYS A 5 -0.51 -10.85 -17.20
N PRO A 6 -1.57 -11.24 -16.50
CA PRO A 6 -2.25 -10.32 -15.61
C PRO A 6 -1.38 -9.92 -14.43
N ILE A 7 -1.72 -8.79 -13.84
CA ILE A 7 -1.22 -8.40 -12.52
C ILE A 7 -1.92 -9.28 -11.50
N SER A 8 -1.15 -9.90 -10.61
CA SER A 8 -1.67 -10.67 -9.50
C SER A 8 -1.25 -10.05 -8.18
N VAL A 9 -2.09 -10.18 -7.15
CA VAL A 9 -1.77 -9.73 -5.81
C VAL A 9 -1.95 -10.91 -4.86
N GLU A 10 -0.89 -11.20 -4.11
CA GLU A 10 -0.86 -12.27 -3.13
C GLU A 10 -0.86 -11.68 -1.72
N LYS A 11 -1.66 -12.25 -0.81
CA LYS A 11 -1.52 -11.96 0.61
C LYS A 11 -0.32 -12.74 1.13
N VAL A 12 0.60 -12.05 1.80
CA VAL A 12 1.83 -12.65 2.29
C VAL A 12 1.52 -13.67 3.38
N GLN A 13 2.06 -14.89 3.25
CA GLN A 13 1.88 -15.98 4.20
C GLN A 13 3.18 -16.62 4.63
N ILE A 14 4.27 -16.42 3.87
CA ILE A 14 5.56 -17.04 4.13
C ILE A 14 6.69 -16.01 4.12
N LYS A 15 7.79 -16.35 4.75
CA LYS A 15 8.94 -15.45 4.91
C LYS A 15 9.52 -14.99 3.57
N GLU A 16 9.58 -15.85 2.56
CA GLU A 16 10.11 -15.48 1.24
C GLU A 16 9.34 -14.32 0.61
N GLN A 17 8.00 -14.35 0.72
CA GLN A 17 7.16 -13.25 0.23
C GLN A 17 7.45 -11.97 1.02
N LEU A 18 7.60 -12.07 2.33
CA LEU A 18 7.88 -10.92 3.17
C LEU A 18 9.25 -10.31 2.86
N ASP A 19 10.26 -11.14 2.64
CA ASP A 19 11.59 -10.67 2.23
C ASP A 19 11.52 -9.91 0.91
N THR A 20 10.73 -10.40 -0.04
CA THR A 20 10.49 -9.72 -1.32
C THR A 20 9.80 -8.37 -1.12
N VAL A 21 8.78 -8.33 -0.25
CA VAL A 21 8.08 -7.10 0.11
C VAL A 21 9.05 -6.05 0.68
N PHE A 22 9.91 -6.46 1.61
CA PHE A 22 10.89 -5.55 2.21
C PHE A 22 11.90 -5.05 1.18
N GLY A 23 12.31 -5.89 0.23
CA GLY A 23 13.18 -5.49 -0.87
C GLY A 23 12.55 -4.42 -1.75
N ILE A 24 11.26 -4.53 -2.05
CA ILE A 24 10.51 -3.53 -2.82
C ILE A 24 10.44 -2.22 -2.03
N ARG A 25 10.13 -2.27 -0.75
CA ARG A 25 10.04 -1.09 0.11
C ARG A 25 11.38 -0.38 0.22
N GLU A 26 12.45 -1.13 0.36
CA GLU A 26 13.80 -0.55 0.38
C GLU A 26 14.09 0.20 -0.91
N GLU A 27 13.81 -0.40 -2.06
CA GLU A 27 14.09 0.21 -3.35
C GLU A 27 13.25 1.48 -3.58
N VAL A 28 11.97 1.47 -3.23
CA VAL A 28 11.07 2.60 -3.47
C VAL A 28 11.24 3.69 -2.41
N PHE A 29 11.21 3.33 -1.14
CA PHE A 29 11.19 4.32 -0.06
C PHE A 29 12.59 4.76 0.36
N VAL A 30 13.50 3.81 0.57
CA VAL A 30 14.83 4.13 1.09
C VAL A 30 15.74 4.66 -0.02
N ILE A 31 15.80 3.96 -1.15
CA ILE A 31 16.71 4.31 -2.25
C ILE A 31 16.13 5.42 -3.11
N GLU A 32 14.95 5.25 -3.65
CA GLU A 32 14.35 6.22 -4.57
C GLU A 32 13.88 7.49 -3.87
N GLN A 33 13.12 7.36 -2.76
CA GLN A 33 12.54 8.51 -2.04
C GLN A 33 13.42 9.01 -0.90
N GLU A 34 14.54 8.37 -0.63
CA GLU A 34 15.51 8.77 0.38
C GLU A 34 14.94 8.84 1.81
N VAL A 35 13.98 7.96 2.10
CA VAL A 35 13.45 7.81 3.47
C VAL A 35 14.48 7.10 4.33
N ASP A 36 14.67 7.60 5.55
CA ASP A 36 15.58 6.96 6.51
C ASP A 36 15.10 5.52 6.81
N PRO A 37 15.97 4.51 6.71
CA PRO A 37 15.58 3.11 7.01
C PRO A 37 14.96 2.95 8.39
N SER A 38 15.37 3.73 9.39
CA SER A 38 14.79 3.69 10.73
C SER A 38 13.34 4.16 10.78
N GLU A 39 12.90 4.98 9.81
CA GLU A 39 11.52 5.45 9.70
C GLU A 39 10.67 4.52 8.82
N GLU A 40 11.29 3.83 7.85
CA GLU A 40 10.58 2.93 6.94
C GLU A 40 10.17 1.62 7.61
N TYR A 41 11.10 0.98 8.31
CA TYR A 41 10.82 -0.25 9.06
C TYR A 41 10.39 0.12 10.47
N ASP A 42 9.25 -0.42 10.90
CA ASP A 42 8.65 -0.05 12.18
C ASP A 42 8.24 -1.26 13.02
N GLU A 43 7.73 -1.00 14.20
CA GLU A 43 7.29 -2.01 15.16
C GLU A 43 6.02 -2.75 14.74
N PHE A 44 5.36 -2.31 13.66
CA PHE A 44 4.07 -2.85 13.24
C PHE A 44 4.18 -3.91 12.13
N GLU A 45 5.38 -4.33 11.76
CA GLU A 45 5.56 -5.30 10.67
C GLU A 45 4.85 -6.62 10.97
N ASP A 46 4.96 -7.12 12.20
CA ASP A 46 4.42 -8.42 12.57
C ASP A 46 2.90 -8.44 12.69
N ILE A 47 2.28 -7.31 13.01
CA ILE A 47 0.82 -7.21 13.16
C ILE A 47 0.11 -6.78 11.89
N SER A 48 0.85 -6.33 10.89
CA SER A 48 0.29 -5.88 9.62
C SER A 48 0.02 -7.05 8.68
N LEU A 49 -0.98 -6.88 7.82
CA LEU A 49 -1.27 -7.81 6.73
C LEU A 49 -0.61 -7.25 5.48
N HIS A 50 0.36 -7.99 4.95
CA HIS A 50 1.18 -7.57 3.82
C HIS A 50 0.71 -8.21 2.52
N PHE A 51 0.88 -7.48 1.42
CA PHE A 51 0.50 -7.90 0.07
C PHE A 51 1.68 -7.73 -0.87
N LEU A 52 1.83 -8.68 -1.78
CA LEU A 52 2.83 -8.67 -2.83
C LEU A 52 2.14 -8.71 -4.18
N ALA A 53 2.38 -7.69 -4.99
CA ALA A 53 1.89 -7.65 -6.37
C ALA A 53 2.97 -8.13 -7.32
N LYS A 54 2.55 -8.91 -8.32
CA LYS A 54 3.42 -9.37 -9.40
C LYS A 54 2.86 -8.92 -10.74
N SER A 55 3.73 -8.56 -11.65
CA SER A 55 3.42 -8.24 -13.03
C SER A 55 4.25 -9.16 -13.92
N ASP A 56 3.59 -9.92 -14.79
CA ASP A 56 4.26 -10.93 -15.63
C ASP A 56 5.06 -11.95 -14.81
N GLY A 57 4.57 -12.27 -13.59
CA GLY A 57 5.21 -13.21 -12.69
C GLY A 57 6.39 -12.65 -11.90
N GLU A 58 6.74 -11.38 -12.11
CA GLU A 58 7.84 -10.70 -11.41
C GLU A 58 7.31 -9.80 -10.30
N PRO A 59 8.04 -9.68 -9.17
CA PRO A 59 7.68 -8.73 -8.13
C PRO A 59 7.54 -7.31 -8.69
N ALA A 60 6.46 -6.63 -8.32
CA ALA A 60 6.14 -5.32 -8.88
C ALA A 60 5.77 -4.28 -7.84
N GLY A 61 5.16 -4.69 -6.74
CA GLY A 61 4.71 -3.74 -5.73
C GLY A 61 4.28 -4.41 -4.45
N THR A 62 3.97 -3.60 -3.45
CA THR A 62 3.56 -4.06 -2.13
C THR A 62 2.64 -3.06 -1.45
N ALA A 63 1.94 -3.53 -0.43
CA ALA A 63 1.11 -2.71 0.45
C ALA A 63 0.89 -3.46 1.75
N ARG A 64 0.48 -2.74 2.79
CA ARG A 64 0.04 -3.38 4.04
C ARG A 64 -1.14 -2.63 4.64
N TRP A 65 -1.88 -3.30 5.53
CA TRP A 65 -2.88 -2.64 6.36
C TRP A 65 -2.87 -3.23 7.77
N ARG A 66 -3.35 -2.46 8.72
CA ARG A 66 -3.44 -2.85 10.12
C ARG A 66 -4.56 -2.11 10.83
N PHE A 67 -4.97 -2.64 11.98
CA PHE A 67 -5.88 -1.91 12.87
C PHE A 67 -5.11 -0.90 13.72
N THR A 68 -5.72 0.24 13.97
CA THR A 68 -5.22 1.25 14.89
C THR A 68 -6.37 1.72 15.78
N ASP A 69 -6.08 2.55 16.77
CA ASP A 69 -7.10 3.17 17.61
C ASP A 69 -8.03 4.11 16.83
N LYS A 70 -7.64 4.52 15.64
CA LYS A 70 -8.40 5.43 14.77
C LYS A 70 -9.21 4.71 13.69
N GLY A 71 -9.03 3.42 13.53
CA GLY A 71 -9.71 2.64 12.52
C GLY A 71 -8.79 1.64 11.82
N VAL A 72 -8.94 1.54 10.50
CA VAL A 72 -8.14 0.65 9.66
C VAL A 72 -7.18 1.49 8.82
N LYS A 73 -5.89 1.33 9.06
CA LYS A 73 -4.86 2.10 8.34
C LYS A 73 -4.27 1.30 7.18
N LEU A 74 -4.36 1.87 5.99
CA LEU A 74 -3.69 1.37 4.80
C LEU A 74 -2.40 2.17 4.62
N GLU A 75 -1.29 1.49 4.34
CA GLU A 75 0.01 2.16 4.29
C GLU A 75 1.03 1.35 3.48
N ARG A 76 2.18 1.96 3.23
CA ARG A 76 3.32 1.32 2.55
C ARG A 76 2.98 0.82 1.15
N PHE A 77 2.13 1.55 0.42
CA PHE A 77 1.92 1.27 -1.00
C PHE A 77 3.16 1.69 -1.79
N ALA A 78 3.74 0.75 -2.49
CA ALA A 78 4.94 0.97 -3.27
C ALA A 78 4.89 0.17 -4.56
N VAL A 79 5.24 0.80 -5.68
CA VAL A 79 5.37 0.15 -6.99
C VAL A 79 6.77 0.42 -7.52
N LEU A 80 7.48 -0.63 -7.91
CA LEU A 80 8.80 -0.48 -8.51
C LEU A 80 8.73 0.42 -9.74
N LYS A 81 9.70 1.31 -9.91
CA LYS A 81 9.72 2.30 -10.97
C LYS A 81 9.48 1.69 -12.35
N SER A 82 10.14 0.56 -12.64
CA SER A 82 10.01 -0.15 -13.93
C SER A 82 8.63 -0.79 -14.14
N LYS A 83 7.83 -0.90 -13.09
CA LYS A 83 6.50 -1.54 -13.14
C LYS A 83 5.36 -0.53 -13.04
N ARG A 84 5.64 0.77 -13.03
CA ARG A 84 4.62 1.82 -12.95
C ARG A 84 3.89 2.01 -14.29
N GLY A 85 2.67 2.57 -14.21
CA GLY A 85 1.86 2.84 -15.39
C GLY A 85 1.16 1.62 -15.96
N LYS A 86 1.13 0.49 -15.23
CA LYS A 86 0.54 -0.77 -15.68
C LYS A 86 -0.65 -1.22 -14.85
N GLY A 87 -1.07 -0.41 -13.87
CA GLY A 87 -2.20 -0.74 -13.01
C GLY A 87 -1.85 -1.50 -11.73
N VAL A 88 -0.57 -1.63 -11.39
CA VAL A 88 -0.12 -2.36 -10.18
C VAL A 88 -0.66 -1.68 -8.92
N GLY A 89 -0.56 -0.35 -8.83
CA GLY A 89 -1.08 0.40 -7.68
C GLY A 89 -2.58 0.21 -7.50
N TYR A 90 -3.35 0.27 -8.58
CA TYR A 90 -4.79 0.02 -8.56
C TYR A 90 -5.10 -1.38 -8.04
N ALA A 91 -4.40 -2.39 -8.54
CA ALA A 91 -4.60 -3.78 -8.12
C ALA A 91 -4.30 -3.98 -6.64
N LEU A 92 -3.25 -3.31 -6.12
CA LEU A 92 -2.91 -3.37 -4.69
C LEU A 92 -3.99 -2.74 -3.82
N VAL A 93 -4.46 -1.54 -4.16
CA VAL A 93 -5.51 -0.88 -3.38
C VAL A 93 -6.78 -1.73 -3.38
N ASN A 94 -7.16 -2.26 -4.55
CA ASN A 94 -8.34 -3.11 -4.67
C ASN A 94 -8.22 -4.37 -3.80
N ALA A 95 -7.08 -5.06 -3.85
CA ALA A 95 -6.86 -6.28 -3.08
C ALA A 95 -6.89 -6.01 -1.57
N VAL A 96 -6.29 -4.92 -1.12
CA VAL A 96 -6.30 -4.53 0.29
C VAL A 96 -7.72 -4.23 0.76
N ILE A 97 -8.49 -3.46 0.00
CA ILE A 97 -9.88 -3.13 0.37
C ILE A 97 -10.74 -4.40 0.41
N GLU A 98 -10.60 -5.29 -0.56
CA GLU A 98 -11.36 -6.54 -0.57
C GLU A 98 -11.01 -7.43 0.63
N ASP A 99 -9.74 -7.48 1.02
CA ASP A 99 -9.33 -8.23 2.21
C ASP A 99 -9.91 -7.62 3.49
N ILE A 100 -9.91 -6.30 3.60
CA ILE A 100 -10.51 -5.59 4.73
C ILE A 100 -12.01 -5.89 4.83
N LYS A 101 -12.72 -5.88 3.71
CA LYS A 101 -14.17 -6.20 3.67
C LYS A 101 -14.48 -7.60 4.19
N LEU A 102 -13.57 -8.55 4.00
CA LEU A 102 -13.74 -9.92 4.47
C LEU A 102 -13.43 -10.09 5.96
N ASN A 103 -12.81 -9.09 6.60
CA ASN A 103 -12.45 -9.17 8.00
C ASN A 103 -13.60 -8.63 8.87
N PRO A 104 -14.23 -9.48 9.70
CA PRO A 104 -15.37 -9.04 10.51
C PRO A 104 -15.03 -7.96 11.54
N ASP A 105 -13.77 -7.90 11.97
CA ASP A 105 -13.33 -6.89 12.96
C ASP A 105 -13.21 -5.50 12.33
N ALA A 106 -13.21 -5.41 11.00
CA ALA A 106 -13.17 -4.13 10.29
C ALA A 106 -14.55 -3.52 10.05
N LYS A 107 -15.61 -4.28 10.29
CA LYS A 107 -16.98 -3.82 9.99
C LYS A 107 -17.31 -2.56 10.77
N GLY A 108 -17.79 -1.54 10.05
CA GLY A 108 -18.18 -0.25 10.63
C GLY A 108 -17.02 0.66 10.98
N LYS A 109 -15.80 0.24 10.75
CA LYS A 109 -14.61 1.06 11.01
C LYS A 109 -14.23 1.91 9.80
N LYS A 110 -13.72 3.09 10.09
CA LYS A 110 -13.19 4.00 9.08
C LYS A 110 -11.87 3.45 8.53
N LEU A 111 -11.72 3.46 7.20
CA LEU A 111 -10.44 3.24 6.54
C LEU A 111 -9.76 4.59 6.35
N TYR A 112 -8.46 4.65 6.60
CA TYR A 112 -7.70 5.87 6.37
C TYR A 112 -6.27 5.58 5.92
N LEU A 113 -5.68 6.58 5.29
CA LEU A 113 -4.29 6.52 4.85
C LEU A 113 -3.69 7.91 4.78
N HIS A 114 -2.37 7.95 4.77
CA HIS A 114 -1.60 9.18 4.55
C HIS A 114 -1.07 9.12 3.12
N ALA A 115 -1.69 9.87 2.22
CA ALA A 115 -1.39 9.81 0.80
C ALA A 115 -0.35 10.86 0.41
N GLN A 116 0.70 10.43 -0.29
CA GLN A 116 1.57 11.35 -1.00
C GLN A 116 0.75 12.07 -2.08
N LEU A 117 1.07 13.34 -2.36
CA LEU A 117 0.24 14.17 -3.23
C LEU A 117 -0.04 13.55 -4.61
N ASP A 118 0.98 12.97 -5.21
CA ASP A 118 0.87 12.37 -6.55
C ASP A 118 0.09 11.06 -6.56
N ALA A 119 -0.11 10.43 -5.41
CA ALA A 119 -0.88 9.20 -5.28
C ALA A 119 -2.36 9.43 -4.95
N MET A 120 -2.75 10.65 -4.57
CA MET A 120 -4.12 10.95 -4.17
C MET A 120 -5.17 10.59 -5.24
N PRO A 121 -4.93 10.84 -6.55
CA PRO A 121 -5.91 10.47 -7.58
C PRO A 121 -6.21 8.97 -7.61
N LEU A 122 -5.23 8.13 -7.32
CA LEU A 122 -5.43 6.68 -7.25
C LEU A 122 -6.43 6.32 -6.15
N TYR A 123 -6.20 6.83 -4.94
CA TYR A 123 -7.07 6.53 -3.80
C TYR A 123 -8.46 7.11 -3.98
N ALA A 124 -8.57 8.29 -4.60
CA ALA A 124 -9.87 8.92 -4.89
C ALA A 124 -10.76 8.03 -5.78
N LYS A 125 -10.16 7.22 -6.67
CA LYS A 125 -10.92 6.27 -7.51
C LYS A 125 -11.67 5.23 -6.69
N PHE A 126 -11.22 4.94 -5.47
CA PHE A 126 -11.88 4.00 -4.56
C PHE A 126 -12.84 4.66 -3.59
N GLY A 127 -12.99 5.99 -3.66
CA GLY A 127 -13.88 6.75 -2.80
C GLY A 127 -13.23 7.40 -1.59
N PHE A 128 -11.91 7.30 -1.46
CA PHE A 128 -11.19 8.03 -0.41
C PHE A 128 -11.31 9.53 -0.62
N ARG A 129 -11.54 10.27 0.45
CA ARG A 129 -11.67 11.72 0.46
C ARG A 129 -10.60 12.36 1.33
N GLN A 130 -10.05 13.47 0.87
CA GLN A 130 -9.10 14.27 1.64
C GLN A 130 -9.76 14.80 2.91
N VAL A 131 -9.04 14.73 4.03
CA VAL A 131 -9.47 15.24 5.32
C VAL A 131 -8.33 16.06 5.93
N GLY A 132 -8.61 17.32 6.26
CA GLY A 132 -7.64 18.19 6.93
C GLY A 132 -6.60 18.80 6.02
N ASP A 133 -5.57 19.37 6.64
CA ASP A 133 -4.53 20.13 5.96
C ASP A 133 -3.37 19.24 5.54
N MET A 134 -2.59 19.74 4.58
CA MET A 134 -1.36 19.10 4.15
C MET A 134 -0.36 19.02 5.32
N PHE A 135 0.36 17.90 5.41
CA PHE A 135 1.43 17.71 6.39
C PHE A 135 2.63 17.04 5.72
N GLU A 136 3.76 17.07 6.41
CA GLU A 136 4.96 16.36 5.95
C GLU A 136 5.19 15.11 6.79
N GLU A 137 5.57 14.03 6.13
CA GLU A 137 5.95 12.76 6.74
C GLU A 137 7.17 12.26 5.98
N CYS A 138 8.28 11.99 6.69
CA CYS A 138 9.56 11.65 6.06
C CYS A 138 9.99 12.67 5.00
N ASN A 139 9.75 13.96 5.25
CA ASN A 139 10.05 15.09 4.35
C ASN A 139 9.26 15.05 3.01
N ILE A 140 8.19 14.28 2.94
CA ILE A 140 7.33 14.20 1.77
C ILE A 140 5.95 14.76 2.13
N LYS A 141 5.38 15.56 1.23
CA LYS A 141 4.06 16.16 1.44
C LYS A 141 2.95 15.12 1.32
N HIS A 142 2.05 15.12 2.29
CA HIS A 142 0.95 14.17 2.39
C HIS A 142 -0.35 14.87 2.72
N PHE A 143 -1.46 14.19 2.38
CA PHE A 143 -2.79 14.47 2.93
C PHE A 143 -3.36 13.18 3.53
N LYS A 144 -4.08 13.34 4.63
CA LYS A 144 -4.90 12.25 5.16
C LYS A 144 -6.10 12.05 4.26
N MET A 145 -6.41 10.81 3.94
CA MET A 145 -7.63 10.46 3.19
C MET A 145 -8.41 9.40 3.96
N GLU A 146 -9.74 9.45 3.86
CA GLU A 146 -10.64 8.55 4.59
C GLU A 146 -11.69 7.94 3.67
N LEU A 147 -12.10 6.72 4.01
CA LEU A 147 -13.15 5.99 3.31
C LEU A 147 -14.02 5.25 4.33
N TYR A 148 -15.33 5.39 4.19
CA TYR A 148 -16.33 4.61 4.92
C TYR A 148 -16.97 3.62 3.95
N LEU A 149 -16.83 2.33 4.27
CA LEU A 149 -17.39 1.25 3.43
C LEU A 149 -18.89 1.08 3.64
#